data_242d34d6702ef05904084898553ac326
#
_entry.id   242d34d6702ef05904084898553ac326
#
_cell.length_a   1.000
_cell.length_b   1.000
_cell.length_c   1.000
_cell.angle_alpha   90.00
_cell.angle_beta   90.00
_cell.angle_gamma   90.00
#
_symmetry.space_group_name_H-M   'P 1'
#
loop_
_entity.id
_entity.type
_entity.pdbx_description
1 polymer ?
#
loop_
_entity_poly.entity_id
_entity_poly.type
_entity_poly.pdbx_seq_one_letter_code
_entity_poly.pdbx_strand_id
1 'polypeptide(L)'
;DLAPGITLDIMTPSDVSFLDVERGKVDMVINRFDSMPQSFHQIHLWDDTFSCILNVDHPMLENFTLDNYLAGDHVWVSKTGMGVGVGVNPDDVQRLGWVDLAINKLGKKRQIRVFTRHYQAAMTLAEQNDLIVTLPTRAALLKRDNPRVVLRDPPLDIPPLELKMAWSPLLQHNPANRWLRKLIADTARELDGQEPTL
;
A
#
# COMPACT_ATOMS: atom_id res chain seq x y z
N ASP A 1 -18.44 20.23 1.76
CA ASP A 1 -19.35 19.08 1.96
C ASP A 1 -20.21 18.91 0.70
N LEU A 2 -19.85 17.92 -0.14
CA LEU A 2 -20.47 17.70 -1.46
C LEU A 2 -21.73 16.80 -1.38
N ALA A 3 -21.87 16.04 -0.29
CA ALA A 3 -22.95 15.08 -0.14
C ALA A 3 -23.29 14.81 1.34
N PRO A 4 -23.97 15.74 2.04
CA PRO A 4 -24.20 15.66 3.48
C PRO A 4 -25.11 14.49 3.91
N GLY A 5 -25.83 13.88 2.97
CA GLY A 5 -26.71 12.73 3.23
C GLY A 5 -26.07 11.36 2.95
N ILE A 6 -24.80 11.30 2.57
CA ILE A 6 -24.12 10.03 2.29
C ILE A 6 -23.30 9.60 3.51
N THR A 7 -23.45 8.32 3.89
CA THR A 7 -22.57 7.64 4.82
C THR A 7 -21.61 6.75 4.03
N LEU A 8 -20.31 6.88 4.31
CA LEU A 8 -19.28 6.00 3.75
C LEU A 8 -18.89 4.95 4.78
N ASP A 9 -18.93 3.69 4.38
CA ASP A 9 -18.35 2.58 5.13
C ASP A 9 -17.04 2.15 4.43
N ILE A 10 -15.91 2.35 5.09
CA ILE A 10 -14.59 2.04 4.56
C ILE A 10 -14.11 0.73 5.19
N MET A 11 -14.16 -0.32 4.40
CA MET A 11 -13.78 -1.66 4.82
C MET A 11 -12.30 -1.94 4.52
N THR A 12 -11.69 -2.80 5.33
CA THR A 12 -10.33 -3.28 5.02
C THR A 12 -10.39 -4.35 3.90
N PRO A 13 -9.40 -4.39 2.99
CA PRO A 13 -9.40 -5.35 1.89
C PRO A 13 -9.41 -6.82 2.33
N SER A 14 -8.96 -7.13 3.54
CA SER A 14 -9.01 -8.49 4.11
C SER A 14 -10.44 -8.97 4.38
N ASP A 15 -11.37 -8.05 4.56
CA ASP A 15 -12.75 -8.36 4.94
C ASP A 15 -13.71 -8.38 3.74
N VAL A 16 -13.17 -8.16 2.53
CA VAL A 16 -13.91 -8.09 1.28
C VAL A 16 -13.43 -9.16 0.31
N SER A 17 -14.36 -9.90 -0.26
CA SER A 17 -14.10 -10.84 -1.35
C SER A 17 -14.55 -10.26 -2.69
N PHE A 18 -14.01 -10.79 -3.81
CA PHE A 18 -14.53 -10.45 -5.14
C PHE A 18 -16.01 -10.80 -5.29
N LEU A 19 -16.47 -11.84 -4.61
CA LEU A 19 -17.88 -12.24 -4.63
C LEU A 19 -18.79 -11.18 -3.98
N ASP A 20 -18.34 -10.50 -2.94
CA ASP A 20 -19.11 -9.42 -2.29
C ASP A 20 -19.24 -8.21 -3.23
N VAL A 21 -18.17 -7.89 -3.96
CA VAL A 21 -18.21 -6.84 -5.00
C VAL A 21 -19.10 -7.25 -6.16
N GLU A 22 -18.97 -8.50 -6.65
CA GLU A 22 -19.78 -9.03 -7.76
C GLU A 22 -21.27 -8.99 -7.44
N ARG A 23 -21.64 -9.30 -6.19
CA ARG A 23 -23.02 -9.27 -5.70
C ARG A 23 -23.53 -7.88 -5.34
N GLY A 24 -22.70 -6.85 -5.48
CA GLY A 24 -23.06 -5.47 -5.15
C GLY A 24 -23.22 -5.18 -3.65
N LYS A 25 -22.69 -6.05 -2.79
CA LYS A 25 -22.61 -5.78 -1.33
C LYS A 25 -21.57 -4.73 -0.99
N VAL A 26 -20.54 -4.62 -1.83
CA VAL A 26 -19.51 -3.60 -1.79
C VAL A 26 -19.58 -2.82 -3.09
N ASP A 27 -19.71 -1.51 -2.99
CA ASP A 27 -19.94 -0.64 -4.15
C ASP A 27 -18.74 -0.58 -5.08
N MET A 28 -17.53 -0.51 -4.53
CA MET A 28 -16.28 -0.46 -5.27
C MET A 28 -15.09 -0.83 -4.38
N VAL A 29 -13.99 -1.18 -5.00
CA VAL A 29 -12.72 -1.48 -4.31
C VAL A 29 -11.62 -0.62 -4.90
N ILE A 30 -10.81 -0.03 -4.05
CA ILE A 30 -9.60 0.69 -4.45
C ILE A 30 -8.41 -0.09 -3.92
N ASN A 31 -7.62 -0.66 -4.83
CA ASN A 31 -6.46 -1.45 -4.47
C ASN A 31 -5.54 -1.67 -5.67
N ARG A 32 -4.36 -2.27 -5.41
CA ARG A 32 -3.61 -2.98 -6.41
C ARG A 32 -4.20 -4.39 -6.59
N PHE A 33 -4.37 -4.82 -7.81
CA PHE A 33 -4.90 -6.15 -8.13
C PHE A 33 -3.83 -6.95 -8.89
N ASP A 34 -3.45 -8.12 -8.36
CA ASP A 34 -2.61 -9.08 -9.10
C ASP A 34 -3.43 -9.85 -10.15
N SER A 35 -4.69 -10.06 -9.84
CA SER A 35 -5.70 -10.63 -10.75
C SER A 35 -7.08 -10.07 -10.42
N MET A 36 -7.95 -10.02 -11.43
CA MET A 36 -9.32 -9.53 -11.26
C MET A 36 -10.23 -10.33 -12.19
N PRO A 37 -11.50 -10.61 -11.81
CA PRO A 37 -12.49 -11.19 -12.71
C PRO A 37 -12.65 -10.32 -13.96
N GLN A 38 -12.69 -10.95 -15.14
CA GLN A 38 -12.78 -10.24 -16.42
C GLN A 38 -14.07 -9.42 -16.57
N SER A 39 -15.11 -9.78 -15.82
CA SER A 39 -16.39 -9.06 -15.82
C SER A 39 -16.32 -7.68 -15.17
N PHE A 40 -15.34 -7.43 -14.28
CA PHE A 40 -15.27 -6.19 -13.54
C PHE A 40 -14.81 -5.02 -14.40
N HIS A 41 -15.44 -3.87 -14.18
CA HIS A 41 -14.93 -2.61 -14.67
C HIS A 41 -13.80 -2.12 -13.77
N GLN A 42 -12.81 -1.45 -14.36
CA GLN A 42 -11.70 -0.87 -13.62
C GLN A 42 -11.21 0.42 -14.27
N ILE A 43 -10.68 1.30 -13.46
CA ILE A 43 -9.91 2.46 -13.90
C ILE A 43 -8.63 2.56 -13.10
N HIS A 44 -7.56 3.03 -13.72
CA HIS A 44 -6.34 3.44 -13.07
C HIS A 44 -6.57 4.74 -12.31
N LEU A 45 -6.04 4.85 -11.10
CA LEU A 45 -6.11 6.07 -10.28
C LEU A 45 -4.77 6.81 -10.26
N TRP A 46 -3.71 6.15 -9.79
CA TRP A 46 -2.33 6.66 -9.81
C TRP A 46 -1.32 5.54 -9.63
N ASP A 47 -0.07 5.83 -9.94
CA ASP A 47 1.07 5.01 -9.57
C ASP A 47 1.74 5.55 -8.32
N ASP A 48 2.29 4.67 -7.49
CA ASP A 48 3.03 5.03 -6.30
C ASP A 48 4.36 4.26 -6.27
N THR A 49 5.37 4.88 -5.71
CA THR A 49 6.67 4.26 -5.46
C THR A 49 6.77 3.77 -4.03
N PHE A 50 7.95 3.36 -3.58
CA PHE A 50 8.19 2.95 -2.21
C PHE A 50 9.21 3.86 -1.54
N SER A 51 9.00 4.11 -0.24
CA SER A 51 9.94 4.82 0.61
C SER A 51 10.20 4.03 1.89
N CYS A 52 11.42 4.14 2.40
CA CYS A 52 11.80 3.61 3.71
C CYS A 52 11.61 4.69 4.77
N ILE A 53 11.07 4.31 5.92
CA ILE A 53 10.97 5.12 7.13
C ILE A 53 11.93 4.53 8.15
N LEU A 54 12.80 5.38 8.70
CA LEU A 54 13.75 5.04 9.76
C LEU A 54 13.68 6.10 10.86
N ASN A 55 14.06 5.73 12.07
CA ASN A 55 14.29 6.71 13.13
C ASN A 55 15.43 7.66 12.72
N VAL A 56 15.36 8.93 13.15
CA VAL A 56 16.39 9.94 12.85
C VAL A 56 17.78 9.58 13.38
N ASP A 57 17.84 8.80 14.46
CA ASP A 57 19.08 8.31 15.07
C ASP A 57 19.47 6.90 14.62
N HIS A 58 18.78 6.35 13.60
CA HIS A 58 19.05 5.01 13.12
C HIS A 58 20.47 4.88 12.57
N PRO A 59 21.30 3.94 13.07
CA PRO A 59 22.72 3.88 12.74
C PRO A 59 22.99 3.64 11.25
N MET A 60 22.04 3.07 10.53
CA MET A 60 22.15 2.79 9.11
C MET A 60 22.09 4.07 8.23
N LEU A 61 21.64 5.20 8.75
CA LEU A 61 21.52 6.45 7.99
C LEU A 61 22.86 6.97 7.48
N GLU A 62 23.97 6.65 8.17
CA GLU A 62 25.32 7.02 7.74
C GLU A 62 25.76 6.27 6.46
N ASN A 63 25.23 5.06 6.24
CA ASN A 63 25.59 4.24 5.11
C ASN A 63 24.41 3.36 4.66
N PHE A 64 23.41 3.97 4.02
CA PHE A 64 22.17 3.32 3.60
C PHE A 64 22.36 2.60 2.26
N THR A 65 23.08 1.47 2.29
CA THR A 65 23.32 0.58 1.13
C THR A 65 22.36 -0.61 1.12
N LEU A 66 22.29 -1.32 -0.01
CA LEU A 66 21.51 -2.54 -0.12
C LEU A 66 21.92 -3.59 0.92
N ASP A 67 23.22 -3.81 1.11
CA ASP A 67 23.70 -4.84 2.05
C ASP A 67 23.33 -4.49 3.51
N ASN A 68 23.48 -3.21 3.89
CA ASN A 68 23.08 -2.74 5.21
C ASN A 68 21.54 -2.79 5.39
N TYR A 69 20.79 -2.38 4.37
CA TYR A 69 19.34 -2.48 4.37
C TYR A 69 18.87 -3.93 4.60
N LEU A 70 19.46 -4.90 3.90
CA LEU A 70 19.10 -6.31 4.05
C LEU A 70 19.50 -6.91 5.40
N ALA A 71 20.60 -6.41 5.99
CA ALA A 71 21.09 -6.84 7.30
C ALA A 71 20.28 -6.23 8.46
N GLY A 72 19.54 -5.15 8.22
CA GLY A 72 18.71 -4.48 9.23
C GLY A 72 17.46 -5.27 9.59
N ASP A 73 16.84 -4.86 10.68
CA ASP A 73 15.58 -5.44 11.18
C ASP A 73 14.37 -4.72 10.57
N HIS A 74 13.47 -5.46 9.93
CA HIS A 74 12.35 -4.89 9.20
C HIS A 74 10.99 -5.12 9.86
N VAL A 75 10.11 -4.14 9.74
CA VAL A 75 8.67 -4.32 9.91
C VAL A 75 8.06 -4.62 8.57
N TRP A 76 7.44 -5.78 8.45
CA TRP A 76 6.65 -6.14 7.29
C TRP A 76 5.21 -5.68 7.48
N VAL A 77 4.69 -4.98 6.48
CA VAL A 77 3.28 -4.59 6.45
C VAL A 77 2.54 -5.43 5.44
N SER A 78 1.40 -5.97 5.84
CA SER A 78 0.59 -6.88 5.04
C SER A 78 0.38 -6.35 3.62
N LYS A 79 0.57 -7.24 2.64
CA LYS A 79 0.06 -7.03 1.30
C LYS A 79 -1.47 -6.92 1.41
N THR A 80 -1.97 -5.69 1.39
CA THR A 80 -3.40 -5.43 1.37
C THR A 80 -3.94 -5.70 -0.03
N GLY A 81 -4.38 -6.93 -0.28
CA GLY A 81 -4.97 -7.32 -1.55
C GLY A 81 -6.11 -8.29 -1.33
N MET A 82 -7.16 -8.18 -2.14
CA MET A 82 -8.24 -9.17 -2.17
C MET A 82 -7.64 -10.53 -2.57
N GLY A 83 -8.02 -11.59 -1.85
CA GLY A 83 -7.55 -12.94 -2.13
C GLY A 83 -6.24 -13.34 -1.43
N VAL A 84 -5.64 -12.48 -0.61
CA VAL A 84 -4.53 -12.86 0.27
C VAL A 84 -5.11 -13.58 1.50
N GLY A 85 -4.79 -14.87 1.65
CA GLY A 85 -5.26 -15.68 2.78
C GLY A 85 -4.79 -15.16 4.13
N VAL A 86 -5.47 -15.58 5.18
CA VAL A 86 -5.10 -15.26 6.56
C VAL A 86 -3.83 -16.02 6.92
N GLY A 87 -2.86 -15.29 7.46
CA GLY A 87 -1.58 -15.84 7.92
C GLY A 87 -0.45 -15.61 6.91
N VAL A 88 0.73 -15.34 7.44
CA VAL A 88 1.95 -15.14 6.67
C VAL A 88 2.94 -16.23 7.04
N ASN A 89 3.39 -16.99 6.04
CA ASN A 89 4.56 -17.85 6.19
C ASN A 89 5.79 -17.01 5.80
N PRO A 90 6.73 -16.75 6.73
CA PRO A 90 7.94 -15.99 6.42
C PRO A 90 8.81 -16.59 5.31
N ASP A 91 8.68 -17.90 5.08
CA ASP A 91 9.43 -18.62 4.04
C ASP A 91 8.76 -18.53 2.65
N ASP A 92 7.52 -18.07 2.57
CA ASP A 92 6.81 -17.91 1.31
C ASP A 92 6.94 -16.49 0.80
N VAL A 93 8.02 -16.22 0.07
CA VAL A 93 8.35 -14.89 -0.50
C VAL A 93 7.23 -14.33 -1.37
N GLN A 94 6.46 -15.17 -2.08
CA GLN A 94 5.36 -14.69 -2.92
C GLN A 94 4.23 -14.09 -2.10
N ARG A 95 4.05 -14.56 -0.87
CA ARG A 95 3.08 -14.01 0.07
C ARG A 95 3.57 -12.78 0.82
N LEU A 96 4.89 -12.57 0.87
CA LEU A 96 5.49 -11.41 1.52
C LEU A 96 5.30 -10.09 0.77
N GLY A 97 4.94 -10.14 -0.52
CA GLY A 97 4.61 -8.95 -1.30
C GLY A 97 5.79 -8.34 -2.08
N TRP A 98 5.60 -7.13 -2.57
CA TRP A 98 6.41 -6.56 -3.67
C TRP A 98 7.85 -6.29 -3.29
N VAL A 99 8.11 -5.80 -2.09
CA VAL A 99 9.47 -5.52 -1.59
C VAL A 99 10.26 -6.82 -1.56
N ASP A 100 9.69 -7.88 -0.98
CA ASP A 100 10.36 -9.16 -0.84
C ASP A 100 10.47 -9.90 -2.17
N LEU A 101 9.52 -9.71 -3.09
CA LEU A 101 9.64 -10.19 -4.47
C LEU A 101 10.80 -9.52 -5.21
N ALA A 102 10.97 -8.19 -5.03
CA ALA A 102 12.10 -7.47 -5.62
C ALA A 102 13.44 -7.95 -5.04
N ILE A 103 13.53 -8.11 -3.73
CA ILE A 103 14.72 -8.65 -3.04
C ILE A 103 15.02 -10.08 -3.50
N ASN A 104 14.00 -10.92 -3.65
CA ASN A 104 14.17 -12.32 -4.09
C ASN A 104 14.68 -12.43 -5.52
N LYS A 105 14.33 -11.49 -6.42
CA LYS A 105 14.91 -11.43 -7.77
C LYS A 105 16.43 -11.23 -7.76
N LEU A 106 16.96 -10.63 -6.69
CA LEU A 106 18.40 -10.48 -6.47
C LEU A 106 19.04 -11.70 -5.80
N GLY A 107 18.27 -12.77 -5.55
CA GLY A 107 18.72 -13.95 -4.80
C GLY A 107 18.99 -13.67 -3.32
N LYS A 108 18.45 -12.59 -2.78
CA LYS A 108 18.66 -12.14 -1.40
C LYS A 108 17.37 -12.25 -0.56
N LYS A 109 17.53 -12.09 0.76
CA LYS A 109 16.44 -12.01 1.73
C LYS A 109 16.75 -10.92 2.75
N ARG A 110 15.73 -10.36 3.38
CA ARG A 110 15.87 -9.44 4.53
C ARG A 110 15.33 -10.10 5.81
N GLN A 111 15.73 -9.57 6.96
CA GLN A 111 15.27 -10.05 8.25
C GLN A 111 13.98 -9.30 8.67
N ILE A 112 12.87 -10.02 8.76
CA ILE A 112 11.61 -9.44 9.24
C ILE A 112 11.47 -9.78 10.72
N ARG A 113 11.41 -8.76 11.57
CA ARG A 113 11.23 -8.89 13.03
C ARG A 113 9.77 -8.75 13.45
N VAL A 114 9.01 -7.92 12.73
CA VAL A 114 7.62 -7.64 13.08
C VAL A 114 6.74 -7.77 11.86
N PHE A 115 5.62 -8.45 12.01
CA PHE A 115 4.54 -8.51 11.04
C PHE A 115 3.35 -7.71 11.57
N THR A 116 2.82 -6.79 10.78
CA THR A 116 1.61 -6.03 11.11
C THR A 116 0.70 -5.90 9.91
N ARG A 117 -0.56 -5.58 10.13
CA ARG A 117 -1.55 -5.25 9.07
C ARG A 117 -1.84 -3.76 8.99
N HIS A 118 -1.20 -2.96 9.82
CA HIS A 118 -1.51 -1.54 9.98
C HIS A 118 -0.30 -0.68 9.66
N TYR A 119 -0.39 0.16 8.65
CA TYR A 119 0.66 1.13 8.30
C TYR A 119 1.02 2.02 9.49
N GLN A 120 0.01 2.52 10.21
CA GLN A 120 0.25 3.40 11.35
C GLN A 120 1.08 2.73 12.44
N ALA A 121 0.80 1.46 12.76
CA ALA A 121 1.58 0.71 13.74
C ALA A 121 3.03 0.52 13.27
N ALA A 122 3.23 0.19 11.98
CA ALA A 122 4.56 0.06 11.41
C ALA A 122 5.35 1.37 11.50
N MET A 123 4.73 2.48 11.09
CA MET A 123 5.36 3.81 11.15
C MET A 123 5.73 4.21 12.59
N THR A 124 4.87 3.88 13.57
CA THR A 124 5.15 4.15 14.99
C THR A 124 6.31 3.30 15.51
N LEU A 125 6.43 2.05 15.07
CA LEU A 125 7.55 1.18 15.42
C LEU A 125 8.87 1.70 14.85
N ALA A 126 8.89 2.15 13.60
CA ALA A 126 10.07 2.76 12.99
C ALA A 126 10.48 4.08 13.68
N GLU A 127 9.51 4.84 14.20
CA GLU A 127 9.77 6.10 14.94
C GLU A 127 10.46 5.87 16.28
N GLN A 128 10.23 4.73 16.91
CA GLN A 128 10.66 4.46 18.29
C GLN A 128 11.82 3.48 18.41
N ASN A 129 12.20 2.81 17.33
CA ASN A 129 13.14 1.69 17.35
C ASN A 129 14.06 1.70 16.13
N ASP A 130 15.10 0.88 16.18
CA ASP A 130 16.02 0.63 15.06
C ASP A 130 15.39 -0.34 14.04
N LEU A 131 14.18 -0.04 13.61
CA LEU A 131 13.43 -0.84 12.65
C LEU A 131 13.23 -0.07 11.34
N ILE A 132 13.34 -0.78 10.24
CA ILE A 132 13.13 -0.24 8.91
C ILE A 132 11.72 -0.62 8.44
N VAL A 133 10.98 0.37 7.97
CA VAL A 133 9.67 0.15 7.36
C VAL A 133 9.72 0.62 5.91
N THR A 134 9.37 -0.25 4.97
CA THR A 134 9.23 0.12 3.55
C THR A 134 7.75 0.10 3.18
N LEU A 135 7.23 1.25 2.78
CA LEU A 135 5.81 1.51 2.49
C LEU A 135 5.65 2.22 1.14
N PRO A 136 4.44 2.23 0.55
CA PRO A 136 4.12 3.15 -0.53
C PRO A 136 4.45 4.59 -0.12
N THR A 137 5.07 5.34 -1.03
CA THR A 137 5.62 6.68 -0.75
C THR A 137 4.55 7.64 -0.23
N ARG A 138 3.35 7.63 -0.82
CA ARG A 138 2.25 8.49 -0.35
C ARG A 138 1.86 8.19 1.11
N ALA A 139 1.94 6.93 1.55
CA ALA A 139 1.72 6.58 2.95
C ALA A 139 2.89 7.03 3.84
N ALA A 140 4.13 6.87 3.38
CA ALA A 140 5.33 7.30 4.12
C ALA A 140 5.35 8.82 4.33
N LEU A 141 4.92 9.60 3.34
CA LEU A 141 4.83 11.06 3.40
C LEU A 141 3.91 11.60 4.50
N LEU A 142 3.01 10.81 5.05
CA LEU A 142 2.24 11.19 6.25
C LEU A 142 3.13 11.44 7.48
N LYS A 143 4.37 10.98 7.43
CA LYS A 143 5.36 11.18 8.51
C LYS A 143 6.46 12.19 8.17
N ARG A 144 6.43 12.84 6.99
CA ARG A 144 7.49 13.73 6.51
C ARG A 144 7.83 14.88 7.47
N ASP A 145 6.81 15.42 8.17
CA ASP A 145 6.96 16.54 9.10
C ASP A 145 7.26 16.07 10.54
N ASN A 146 7.45 14.76 10.77
CA ASN A 146 7.80 14.23 12.08
C ASN A 146 9.33 14.28 12.26
N PRO A 147 9.85 15.08 13.22
CA PRO A 147 11.29 15.26 13.41
C PRO A 147 12.02 14.00 13.90
N ARG A 148 11.30 12.95 14.28
CA ARG A 148 11.88 11.69 14.76
C ARG A 148 12.10 10.66 13.66
N VAL A 149 11.69 10.94 12.43
CA VAL A 149 11.87 10.00 11.31
C VAL A 149 12.55 10.65 10.13
N VAL A 150 13.23 9.80 9.37
CA VAL A 150 13.83 10.15 8.08
C VAL A 150 13.22 9.24 7.01
N LEU A 151 12.84 9.83 5.90
CA LEU A 151 12.43 9.11 4.70
C LEU A 151 13.65 8.93 3.78
N ARG A 152 13.78 7.73 3.20
CA ARG A 152 14.83 7.38 2.23
C ARG A 152 14.24 6.56 1.09
N ASP A 153 14.79 6.71 -0.08
CA ASP A 153 14.52 5.78 -1.17
C ASP A 153 15.05 4.39 -0.82
N PRO A 154 14.32 3.32 -1.15
CA PRO A 154 14.86 1.96 -1.00
C PRO A 154 16.14 1.80 -1.81
N PRO A 155 17.20 1.15 -1.26
CA PRO A 155 18.46 0.94 -1.99
C PRO A 155 18.38 -0.22 -2.99
N LEU A 156 17.22 -0.44 -3.58
CA LEU A 156 16.91 -1.42 -4.61
C LEU A 156 15.74 -0.94 -5.46
N ASP A 157 15.68 -1.44 -6.69
CA ASP A 157 14.56 -1.16 -7.58
C ASP A 157 13.34 -2.01 -7.20
N ILE A 158 12.25 -1.34 -6.83
CA ILE A 158 10.96 -1.95 -6.53
C ILE A 158 9.96 -1.44 -7.58
N PRO A 159 9.31 -2.33 -8.33
CA PRO A 159 8.33 -1.90 -9.32
C PRO A 159 7.23 -1.02 -8.68
N PRO A 160 6.78 0.03 -9.37
CA PRO A 160 5.76 0.92 -8.86
C PRO A 160 4.45 0.18 -8.54
N LEU A 161 3.71 0.73 -7.59
CA LEU A 161 2.39 0.26 -7.17
C LEU A 161 1.32 0.93 -8.02
N GLU A 162 0.67 0.16 -8.88
CA GLU A 162 -0.47 0.61 -9.70
C GLU A 162 -1.76 0.55 -8.88
N LEU A 163 -2.33 1.69 -8.48
CA LEU A 163 -3.59 1.72 -7.75
C LEU A 163 -4.76 1.87 -8.73
N LYS A 164 -5.74 0.98 -8.58
CA LYS A 164 -6.94 0.94 -9.43
C LYS A 164 -8.20 0.96 -8.58
N MET A 165 -9.25 1.53 -9.14
CA MET A 165 -10.61 1.37 -8.65
C MET A 165 -11.36 0.37 -9.52
N ALA A 166 -12.02 -0.60 -8.89
CA ALA A 166 -12.79 -1.65 -9.56
C ALA A 166 -14.20 -1.78 -8.98
N TRP A 167 -15.17 -2.17 -9.81
CA TRP A 167 -16.57 -2.35 -9.42
C TRP A 167 -17.29 -3.39 -10.27
N SER A 168 -18.39 -3.90 -9.75
CA SER A 168 -19.26 -4.85 -10.45
C SER A 168 -19.98 -4.20 -11.62
N PRO A 169 -20.20 -4.94 -12.75
CA PRO A 169 -21.08 -4.53 -13.84
C PRO A 169 -22.50 -4.17 -13.37
N LEU A 170 -22.99 -4.80 -12.31
CA LEU A 170 -24.32 -4.51 -11.74
C LEU A 170 -24.47 -3.04 -11.33
N LEU A 171 -23.37 -2.41 -10.89
CA LEU A 171 -23.36 -1.03 -10.39
C LEU A 171 -22.90 -0.01 -11.47
N GLN A 172 -22.64 -0.48 -12.70
CA GLN A 172 -22.11 0.36 -13.77
C GLN A 172 -23.02 1.57 -14.06
N HIS A 173 -24.31 1.36 -14.10
CA HIS A 173 -25.29 2.37 -14.47
C HIS A 173 -26.00 3.02 -13.28
N ASN A 174 -25.71 2.61 -12.04
CA ASN A 174 -26.26 3.22 -10.84
C ASN A 174 -25.79 4.68 -10.72
N PRO A 175 -26.70 5.69 -10.64
CA PRO A 175 -26.33 7.09 -10.66
C PRO A 175 -25.45 7.51 -9.46
N ALA A 176 -25.75 7.03 -8.27
CA ALA A 176 -24.99 7.33 -7.05
C ALA A 176 -23.57 6.76 -7.14
N ASN A 177 -23.45 5.52 -7.57
CA ASN A 177 -22.15 4.88 -7.80
C ASN A 177 -21.34 5.56 -8.89
N ARG A 178 -21.95 6.00 -9.98
CA ARG A 178 -21.29 6.76 -11.05
C ARG A 178 -20.76 8.11 -10.53
N TRP A 179 -21.57 8.81 -9.76
CA TRP A 179 -21.17 10.08 -9.14
C TRP A 179 -19.97 9.89 -8.22
N LEU A 180 -20.02 8.89 -7.32
CA LEU A 180 -18.94 8.61 -6.37
C LEU A 180 -17.64 8.19 -7.10
N ARG A 181 -17.73 7.30 -8.10
CA ARG A 181 -16.56 6.91 -8.91
C ARG A 181 -15.93 8.11 -9.62
N LYS A 182 -16.78 8.98 -10.18
CA LYS A 182 -16.29 10.21 -10.82
C LYS A 182 -15.56 11.10 -9.82
N LEU A 183 -16.14 11.33 -8.66
CA LEU A 183 -15.54 12.14 -7.60
C LEU A 183 -14.18 11.58 -7.18
N ILE A 184 -14.09 10.28 -6.93
CA ILE A 184 -12.83 9.62 -6.58
C ILE A 184 -11.79 9.75 -7.70
N ALA A 185 -12.18 9.53 -8.94
CA ALA A 185 -11.26 9.63 -10.08
C ALA A 185 -10.78 11.07 -10.32
N ASP A 186 -11.64 12.07 -10.12
CA ASP A 186 -11.28 13.48 -10.23
C ASP A 186 -10.28 13.87 -9.12
N THR A 187 -10.58 13.50 -7.87
CA THR A 187 -9.67 13.72 -6.72
C THR A 187 -8.33 13.00 -6.91
N ALA A 188 -8.34 11.78 -7.44
CA ALA A 188 -7.12 11.03 -7.72
C ALA A 188 -6.22 11.76 -8.72
N ARG A 189 -6.81 12.32 -9.80
CA ARG A 189 -6.06 13.11 -10.80
C ARG A 189 -5.48 14.40 -10.22
N GLU A 190 -6.22 15.07 -9.35
CA GLU A 190 -5.73 16.27 -8.66
C GLU A 190 -4.53 15.94 -7.75
N LEU A 191 -4.58 14.81 -7.06
CA LEU A 191 -3.50 14.35 -6.19
C LEU A 191 -2.29 13.83 -6.99
N ASP A 192 -2.51 13.23 -8.15
CA ASP A 192 -1.44 12.70 -9.00
C ASP A 192 -0.65 13.83 -9.68
N GLY A 193 -1.31 14.93 -10.03
CA GLY A 193 -0.67 16.15 -10.52
C GLY A 193 0.16 16.91 -9.47
N GLN A 194 0.05 16.54 -8.18
CA GLN A 194 0.89 17.01 -7.10
C GLN A 194 1.97 15.93 -6.85
N GLU A 195 3.09 16.00 -7.58
CA GLU A 195 4.20 15.07 -7.34
C GLU A 195 4.60 15.06 -5.87
N PRO A 196 4.65 13.86 -5.24
CA PRO A 196 5.17 13.75 -3.89
C PRO A 196 6.68 14.04 -3.92
N THR A 197 7.06 15.26 -3.59
CA THR A 197 8.46 15.63 -3.36
C THR A 197 8.91 15.07 -2.01
N LEU A 198 9.94 14.21 -2.03
CA LEU A 198 10.69 13.82 -0.85
C LEU A 198 11.49 15.00 -0.31
#